data_8f4d56b4c77938f40d90433a9ccdd6a0
#
_entry.id   8f4d56b4c77938f40d90433a9ccdd6a0
#
_cell.length_a   1.000
_cell.length_b   1.000
_cell.length_c   1.000
_cell.angle_alpha   90.00
_cell.angle_beta   90.00
_cell.angle_gamma   90.00
#
_symmetry.space_group_name_H-M   'P 1'
#
loop_
_entity.id
_entity.type
_entity.pdbx_description
1 polymer ?
#
loop_
_entity_poly.entity_id
_entity_poly.type
_entity_poly.pdbx_seq_one_letter_code
_entity_poly.pdbx_strand_id
1 'polypeptide(L)'
;MTTAILPAWTGGDSALHDRLGRAIDPERRVLAALERIMPLSGKRIADVGTGIGHYPMLLARRTGRTYGIESDPELLAEARRRAAASHQPNIRIVEGSPAALPLRDGAVDVVLTSAIEPDDASLPIVAEALRVLRPGGRLVAMGYYGRDDVGALLEPEVAEHARAATHHRGGWWLRNGFKIKVVHARLDLGDAATAHELLPRLYGDRGRAFLMGPHPASLRLNLGLFHREKPRNA
;
A
#
# COMPACT_ATOMS: atom_id res chain seq x y z
N MET A 1 11.68 -6.37 10.51
CA MET A 1 11.69 -4.89 10.51
C MET A 1 10.78 -4.44 9.40
N THR A 2 9.71 -3.74 9.74
CA THR A 2 8.69 -3.33 8.77
C THR A 2 9.22 -2.13 7.98
N THR A 3 9.37 -2.26 6.65
CA THR A 3 9.64 -1.14 5.75
C THR A 3 8.36 -0.41 5.36
N ALA A 4 7.28 -0.62 6.14
CA ALA A 4 6.04 0.11 5.95
C ALA A 4 6.34 1.60 5.92
N ILE A 5 5.80 2.30 4.94
CA ILE A 5 5.88 3.76 4.79
C ILE A 5 5.47 4.46 6.10
N LEU A 6 4.72 3.75 6.92
CA LEU A 6 4.12 4.18 8.16
C LEU A 6 4.39 3.11 9.23
N PRO A 7 5.44 3.26 10.06
CA PRO A 7 5.83 2.26 11.05
C PRO A 7 4.74 1.88 12.05
N ALA A 8 3.73 2.70 12.25
CA ALA A 8 2.68 2.53 13.23
C ALA A 8 1.32 2.15 12.63
N TRP A 9 1.27 1.61 11.40
CA TRP A 9 0.00 1.21 10.79
C TRP A 9 -0.55 -0.10 11.39
N THR A 10 -0.26 -0.35 12.64
CA THR A 10 -0.69 -1.54 13.35
C THR A 10 -1.65 -1.14 14.45
N GLY A 11 -2.95 -1.31 14.22
CA GLY A 11 -3.98 -1.15 15.24
C GLY A 11 -5.26 -0.52 14.69
N GLY A 12 -6.38 -0.86 15.29
CA GLY A 12 -7.74 -0.53 14.87
C GLY A 12 -8.15 0.94 14.92
N ASP A 13 -7.22 1.92 14.95
CA ASP A 13 -7.59 3.34 14.89
C ASP A 13 -8.04 3.73 13.46
N SER A 14 -9.32 3.48 13.19
CA SER A 14 -9.93 3.77 11.88
C SER A 14 -9.91 5.27 11.54
N ALA A 15 -9.90 6.17 12.54
CA ALA A 15 -9.82 7.61 12.31
C ALA A 15 -8.42 8.01 11.83
N LEU A 16 -7.37 7.43 12.42
CA LEU A 16 -6.00 7.61 11.94
C LEU A 16 -5.82 7.08 10.53
N HIS A 17 -6.33 5.88 10.24
CA HIS A 17 -6.32 5.32 8.88
C HIS A 17 -7.00 6.22 7.85
N ASP A 18 -8.13 6.83 8.21
CA ASP A 18 -8.84 7.73 7.30
C ASP A 18 -8.04 9.00 7.02
N ARG A 19 -7.43 9.61 8.05
CA ARG A 19 -6.58 10.79 7.88
C ARG A 19 -5.37 10.49 7.01
N LEU A 20 -4.70 9.38 7.28
CA LEU A 20 -3.54 8.93 6.49
C LEU A 20 -3.91 8.64 5.04
N GLY A 21 -5.02 7.95 4.81
CA GLY A 21 -5.49 7.68 3.46
C GLY A 21 -5.79 8.94 2.65
N ARG A 22 -6.10 10.05 3.32
CA ARG A 22 -6.26 11.37 2.70
C ARG A 22 -4.95 12.12 2.54
N ALA A 23 -4.03 11.99 3.50
CA ALA A 23 -2.76 12.69 3.52
C ALA A 23 -1.76 12.10 2.52
N ILE A 24 -1.78 10.77 2.35
CA ILE A 24 -0.88 10.08 1.42
C ILE A 24 -1.46 10.16 0.01
N ASP A 25 -0.65 10.68 -0.93
CA ASP A 25 -0.99 10.76 -2.34
C ASP A 25 -2.34 11.45 -2.63
N PRO A 26 -2.58 12.67 -2.12
CA PRO A 26 -3.84 13.39 -2.32
C PRO A 26 -4.17 13.60 -3.80
N GLU A 27 -3.16 13.65 -4.65
CA GLU A 27 -3.28 13.81 -6.10
C GLU A 27 -3.56 12.48 -6.83
N ARG A 28 -3.62 11.36 -6.10
CA ARG A 28 -3.91 10.01 -6.63
C ARG A 28 -2.95 9.55 -7.73
N ARG A 29 -1.68 9.91 -7.60
CA ARG A 29 -0.60 9.54 -8.55
C ARG A 29 -0.34 8.03 -8.58
N VAL A 30 -0.55 7.35 -7.43
CA VAL A 30 -0.48 5.88 -7.33
C VAL A 30 -1.51 5.25 -8.26
N LEU A 31 -2.75 5.73 -8.24
CA LEU A 31 -3.81 5.20 -9.10
C LEU A 31 -3.49 5.41 -10.59
N ALA A 32 -2.96 6.60 -10.94
CA ALA A 32 -2.52 6.87 -12.30
C ALA A 32 -1.32 6.00 -12.73
N ALA A 33 -0.43 5.67 -11.80
CA ALA A 33 0.69 4.78 -12.07
C ALA A 33 0.24 3.32 -12.23
N LEU A 34 -0.74 2.86 -11.45
CA LEU A 34 -1.36 1.53 -11.61
C LEU A 34 -1.98 1.37 -13.00
N GLU A 35 -2.72 2.37 -13.48
CA GLU A 35 -3.30 2.38 -14.84
C GLU A 35 -2.23 2.24 -15.94
N ARG A 36 -1.03 2.80 -15.73
CA ARG A 36 0.10 2.66 -16.67
C ARG A 36 0.77 1.29 -16.59
N ILE A 37 0.76 0.65 -15.41
CA ILE A 37 1.28 -0.71 -15.23
C ILE A 37 0.33 -1.72 -15.88
N MET A 38 -0.97 -1.53 -15.70
CA MET A 38 -2.02 -2.36 -16.28
C MET A 38 -3.33 -1.57 -16.37
N PRO A 39 -3.99 -1.51 -17.53
CA PRO A 39 -5.33 -0.93 -17.64
C PRO A 39 -6.31 -1.62 -16.67
N LEU A 40 -7.04 -0.85 -15.88
CA LEU A 40 -7.91 -1.37 -14.81
C LEU A 40 -9.34 -1.65 -15.26
N SER A 41 -9.76 -1.08 -16.38
CA SER A 41 -11.14 -1.22 -16.89
C SER A 41 -11.53 -2.68 -17.05
N GLY A 42 -12.68 -3.05 -16.47
CA GLY A 42 -13.20 -4.42 -16.49
C GLY A 42 -12.42 -5.45 -15.67
N LYS A 43 -11.32 -5.09 -15.04
CA LYS A 43 -10.47 -6.01 -14.27
C LYS A 43 -11.07 -6.37 -12.90
N ARG A 44 -10.68 -7.54 -12.40
CA ARG A 44 -10.95 -8.00 -11.04
C ARG A 44 -9.68 -7.75 -10.23
N ILE A 45 -9.79 -6.96 -9.18
CA ILE A 45 -8.66 -6.56 -8.34
C ILE A 45 -8.87 -7.02 -6.92
N ALA A 46 -7.82 -7.53 -6.28
CA ALA A 46 -7.75 -7.74 -4.84
C ALA A 46 -6.78 -6.72 -4.24
N ASP A 47 -7.27 -5.95 -3.28
CA ASP A 47 -6.49 -5.07 -2.40
C ASP A 47 -6.31 -5.79 -1.07
N VAL A 48 -5.09 -6.22 -0.77
CA VAL A 48 -4.75 -7.08 0.37
C VAL A 48 -4.09 -6.27 1.48
N GLY A 49 -4.63 -6.35 2.69
CA GLY A 49 -4.34 -5.41 3.78
C GLY A 49 -5.06 -4.09 3.50
N THR A 50 -6.36 -4.18 3.20
CA THR A 50 -7.12 -3.02 2.69
C THR A 50 -7.38 -1.94 3.74
N GLY A 51 -7.12 -2.23 5.02
CA GLY A 51 -7.45 -1.34 6.12
C GLY A 51 -8.95 -1.01 6.11
N ILE A 52 -9.26 0.27 6.22
CA ILE A 52 -10.65 0.77 6.18
C ILE A 52 -11.25 0.86 4.75
N GLY A 53 -10.59 0.26 3.75
CA GLY A 53 -11.11 0.18 2.38
C GLY A 53 -10.88 1.42 1.51
N HIS A 54 -9.83 2.21 1.79
CA HIS A 54 -9.55 3.41 1.00
C HIS A 54 -9.36 3.10 -0.50
N TYR A 55 -8.48 2.17 -0.82
CA TYR A 55 -8.22 1.78 -2.21
C TYR A 55 -9.40 1.08 -2.89
N PRO A 56 -10.12 0.13 -2.28
CA PRO A 56 -11.32 -0.44 -2.89
C PRO A 56 -12.35 0.59 -3.36
N MET A 57 -12.58 1.64 -2.56
CA MET A 57 -13.52 2.71 -2.95
C MET A 57 -13.04 3.49 -4.18
N LEU A 58 -11.72 3.73 -4.30
CA LEU A 58 -11.13 4.42 -5.45
C LEU A 58 -11.11 3.53 -6.70
N LEU A 59 -10.72 2.27 -6.53
CA LEU A 59 -10.55 1.29 -7.60
C LEU A 59 -11.89 0.88 -8.22
N ALA A 60 -12.93 0.69 -7.42
CA ALA A 60 -14.22 0.21 -7.89
C ALA A 60 -14.86 1.10 -8.96
N ARG A 61 -14.53 2.40 -8.97
CA ARG A 61 -14.98 3.34 -10.01
C ARG A 61 -14.38 3.07 -11.39
N ARG A 62 -13.35 2.20 -11.48
CA ARG A 62 -12.53 1.97 -12.68
C ARG A 62 -12.45 0.50 -13.06
N THR A 63 -12.93 -0.39 -12.20
CA THR A 63 -12.74 -1.85 -12.32
C THR A 63 -14.07 -2.57 -12.49
N GLY A 64 -14.01 -3.80 -13.01
CA GLY A 64 -15.18 -4.67 -13.07
C GLY A 64 -15.57 -5.22 -11.70
N ARG A 65 -14.59 -5.53 -10.85
CA ARG A 65 -14.80 -5.99 -9.47
C ARG A 65 -13.59 -5.69 -8.60
N THR A 66 -13.84 -5.27 -7.38
CA THR A 66 -12.80 -5.03 -6.38
C THR A 66 -13.09 -5.83 -5.12
N TYR A 67 -12.08 -6.57 -4.64
CA TYR A 67 -12.06 -7.24 -3.36
C TYR A 67 -11.15 -6.44 -2.43
N GLY A 68 -11.63 -6.07 -1.24
CA GLY A 68 -10.80 -5.62 -0.12
C GLY A 68 -10.65 -6.78 0.85
N ILE A 69 -9.42 -7.14 1.21
CA ILE A 69 -9.12 -8.25 2.10
C ILE A 69 -8.41 -7.70 3.33
N GLU A 70 -8.96 -7.97 4.52
CA GLU A 70 -8.46 -7.44 5.78
C GLU A 70 -8.55 -8.50 6.87
N SER A 71 -7.54 -8.56 7.74
CA SER A 71 -7.48 -9.50 8.86
C SER A 71 -7.81 -8.87 10.20
N ASP A 72 -7.62 -7.56 10.35
CA ASP A 72 -7.98 -6.83 11.57
C ASP A 72 -9.50 -6.65 11.63
N PRO A 73 -10.19 -7.14 12.71
CA PRO A 73 -11.64 -7.12 12.77
C PRO A 73 -12.23 -5.70 12.85
N GLU A 74 -11.55 -4.74 13.46
CA GLU A 74 -12.05 -3.36 13.58
C GLU A 74 -11.95 -2.65 12.24
N LEU A 75 -10.80 -2.77 11.55
CA LEU A 75 -10.61 -2.22 10.21
C LEU A 75 -11.55 -2.88 9.19
N LEU A 76 -11.74 -4.20 9.28
CA LEU A 76 -12.66 -4.95 8.46
C LEU A 76 -14.11 -4.47 8.60
N ALA A 77 -14.56 -4.25 9.84
CA ALA A 77 -15.91 -3.75 10.12
C ALA A 77 -16.11 -2.35 9.52
N GLU A 78 -15.13 -1.46 9.67
CA GLU A 78 -15.16 -0.13 9.09
C GLU A 78 -15.13 -0.17 7.57
N ALA A 79 -14.29 -1.02 6.97
CA ALA A 79 -14.25 -1.19 5.51
C ALA A 79 -15.59 -1.67 4.95
N ARG A 80 -16.26 -2.62 5.64
CA ARG A 80 -17.59 -3.10 5.27
C ARG A 80 -18.64 -2.00 5.36
N ARG A 81 -18.61 -1.19 6.41
CA ARG A 81 -19.52 -0.05 6.59
C ARG A 81 -19.33 0.97 5.45
N ARG A 82 -18.10 1.31 5.11
CA ARG A 82 -17.77 2.26 4.01
C ARG A 82 -18.17 1.70 2.65
N ALA A 83 -17.94 0.42 2.41
CA ALA A 83 -18.35 -0.23 1.16
C ALA A 83 -19.87 -0.15 0.98
N ALA A 84 -20.64 -0.46 2.02
CA ALA A 84 -22.10 -0.33 1.98
C ALA A 84 -22.55 1.11 1.70
N ALA A 85 -21.95 2.10 2.37
CA ALA A 85 -22.27 3.51 2.18
C ALA A 85 -21.84 4.06 0.80
N SER A 86 -20.91 3.41 0.11
CA SER A 86 -20.42 3.86 -1.20
C SER A 86 -21.41 3.65 -2.35
N HIS A 87 -22.43 2.80 -2.15
CA HIS A 87 -23.39 2.37 -3.17
C HIS A 87 -22.74 1.78 -4.45
N GLN A 88 -21.50 1.27 -4.33
CA GLN A 88 -20.79 0.63 -5.46
C GLN A 88 -20.99 -0.90 -5.40
N PRO A 89 -21.77 -1.50 -6.31
CA PRO A 89 -22.15 -2.92 -6.24
C PRO A 89 -21.01 -3.88 -6.56
N ASN A 90 -19.91 -3.37 -7.09
CA ASN A 90 -18.75 -4.15 -7.51
C ASN A 90 -17.64 -4.23 -6.44
N ILE A 91 -17.89 -3.76 -5.21
CA ILE A 91 -16.98 -3.93 -4.06
C ILE A 91 -17.41 -5.13 -3.23
N ARG A 92 -16.43 -5.92 -2.80
CA ARG A 92 -16.58 -6.94 -1.76
C ARG A 92 -15.47 -6.81 -0.73
N ILE A 93 -15.84 -6.66 0.53
CA ILE A 93 -14.90 -6.66 1.65
C ILE A 93 -15.01 -8.00 2.37
N VAL A 94 -13.90 -8.72 2.41
CA VAL A 94 -13.83 -10.08 2.97
C VAL A 94 -12.69 -10.19 3.99
N GLU A 95 -12.90 -11.06 4.98
CA GLU A 95 -11.87 -11.39 5.96
C GLU A 95 -10.84 -12.32 5.34
N GLY A 96 -9.55 -12.08 5.63
CA GLY A 96 -8.45 -12.92 5.17
C GLY A 96 -7.10 -12.31 5.48
N SER A 97 -6.08 -13.15 5.48
CA SER A 97 -4.70 -12.72 5.69
C SER A 97 -3.93 -12.69 4.36
N PRO A 98 -2.82 -11.91 4.28
CA PRO A 98 -1.98 -11.88 3.08
C PRO A 98 -1.39 -13.24 2.69
N ALA A 99 -1.15 -14.13 3.67
CA ALA A 99 -0.60 -15.46 3.44
C ALA A 99 -1.66 -16.55 3.18
N ALA A 100 -2.97 -16.21 3.32
CA ALA A 100 -4.08 -17.13 3.10
C ALA A 100 -5.29 -16.33 2.57
N LEU A 101 -5.30 -16.06 1.27
CA LEU A 101 -6.34 -15.25 0.64
C LEU A 101 -7.61 -16.06 0.41
N PRO A 102 -8.80 -15.54 0.77
CA PRO A 102 -10.09 -16.24 0.61
C PRO A 102 -10.58 -16.19 -0.85
N LEU A 103 -9.68 -16.42 -1.79
CA LEU A 103 -9.92 -16.39 -3.21
C LEU A 103 -9.40 -17.68 -3.85
N ARG A 104 -10.12 -18.20 -4.84
CA ARG A 104 -9.68 -19.36 -5.62
C ARG A 104 -8.51 -19.02 -6.53
N ASP A 105 -7.81 -20.02 -7.01
CA ASP A 105 -6.75 -19.88 -8.00
C ASP A 105 -7.25 -19.14 -9.24
N GLY A 106 -6.44 -18.23 -9.74
CA GLY A 106 -6.76 -17.45 -10.94
C GLY A 106 -8.00 -16.53 -10.82
N ALA A 107 -8.42 -16.19 -9.59
CA ALA A 107 -9.65 -15.42 -9.37
C ALA A 107 -9.56 -13.99 -9.85
N VAL A 108 -8.38 -13.36 -9.82
CA VAL A 108 -8.21 -11.93 -10.06
C VAL A 108 -7.15 -11.62 -11.13
N ASP A 109 -7.24 -10.45 -11.68
CA ASP A 109 -6.30 -9.91 -12.69
C ASP A 109 -5.15 -9.15 -12.04
N VAL A 110 -5.40 -8.52 -10.89
CA VAL A 110 -4.42 -7.73 -10.14
C VAL A 110 -4.54 -8.05 -8.65
N VAL A 111 -3.41 -8.21 -7.99
CA VAL A 111 -3.29 -8.12 -6.53
C VAL A 111 -2.50 -6.85 -6.21
N LEU A 112 -3.09 -5.95 -5.44
CA LEU A 112 -2.44 -4.79 -4.83
C LEU A 112 -2.24 -5.08 -3.35
N THR A 113 -1.08 -4.75 -2.78
CA THR A 113 -0.82 -4.95 -1.35
C THR A 113 0.32 -4.07 -0.84
N SER A 114 0.27 -3.70 0.42
CA SER A 114 1.38 -3.12 1.18
C SER A 114 2.00 -4.10 2.19
N ALA A 115 1.55 -5.37 2.19
CA ALA A 115 1.96 -6.37 3.17
C ALA A 115 3.25 -7.13 2.78
N ILE A 116 3.85 -6.83 1.64
CA ILE A 116 5.12 -7.43 1.21
C ILE A 116 6.28 -6.54 1.62
N GLU A 117 7.08 -7.03 2.56
CA GLU A 117 8.36 -6.45 2.92
C GLU A 117 9.48 -7.05 2.06
N PRO A 118 10.58 -6.31 1.79
CA PRO A 118 11.66 -6.82 0.95
C PRO A 118 12.60 -7.78 1.70
N ASP A 119 12.04 -8.83 2.25
CA ASP A 119 12.73 -9.93 2.91
C ASP A 119 12.09 -11.28 2.55
N ASP A 120 12.79 -12.38 2.86
CA ASP A 120 12.36 -13.72 2.47
C ASP A 120 11.15 -14.22 3.30
N ALA A 121 10.83 -13.59 4.43
CA ALA A 121 9.61 -13.87 5.19
C ALA A 121 8.34 -13.50 4.41
N SER A 122 8.45 -12.62 3.43
CA SER A 122 7.34 -12.24 2.54
C SER A 122 7.12 -13.22 1.37
N LEU A 123 8.00 -14.19 1.14
CA LEU A 123 7.84 -15.13 0.03
C LEU A 123 6.54 -15.93 0.06
N PRO A 124 6.01 -16.39 1.20
CA PRO A 124 4.68 -17.03 1.27
C PRO A 124 3.56 -16.10 0.79
N ILE A 125 3.62 -14.80 1.13
CA ILE A 125 2.65 -13.80 0.68
C ILE A 125 2.73 -13.61 -0.84
N VAL A 126 3.95 -13.55 -1.38
CA VAL A 126 4.18 -13.48 -2.84
C VAL A 126 3.59 -14.71 -3.53
N ALA A 127 3.84 -15.91 -2.99
CA ALA A 127 3.33 -17.16 -3.56
C ALA A 127 1.80 -17.19 -3.56
N GLU A 128 1.17 -16.78 -2.46
CA GLU A 128 -0.29 -16.73 -2.31
C GLU A 128 -0.93 -15.71 -3.27
N ALA A 129 -0.32 -14.51 -3.38
CA ALA A 129 -0.75 -13.53 -4.36
C ALA A 129 -0.65 -14.05 -5.80
N LEU A 130 0.43 -14.76 -6.13
CA LEU A 130 0.58 -15.39 -7.44
C LEU A 130 -0.43 -16.53 -7.66
N ARG A 131 -0.81 -17.30 -6.62
CA ARG A 131 -1.82 -18.34 -6.72
C ARG A 131 -3.15 -17.78 -7.19
N VAL A 132 -3.64 -16.70 -6.54
CA VAL A 132 -4.95 -16.11 -6.84
C VAL A 132 -4.97 -15.28 -8.13
N LEU A 133 -3.81 -14.90 -8.66
CA LEU A 133 -3.71 -14.25 -9.96
C LEU A 133 -3.95 -15.24 -11.10
N ARG A 134 -4.70 -14.81 -12.13
CA ARG A 134 -4.76 -15.55 -13.40
C ARG A 134 -3.40 -15.51 -14.11
N PRO A 135 -3.11 -16.44 -15.03
CA PRO A 135 -1.96 -16.32 -15.92
C PRO A 135 -1.93 -14.96 -16.63
N GLY A 136 -0.78 -14.28 -16.64
CA GLY A 136 -0.63 -12.91 -17.14
C GLY A 136 -1.21 -11.83 -16.24
N GLY A 137 -1.73 -12.18 -15.05
CA GLY A 137 -2.13 -11.23 -14.02
C GLY A 137 -0.94 -10.59 -13.34
N ARG A 138 -1.18 -9.55 -12.54
CA ARG A 138 -0.10 -8.74 -11.99
C ARG A 138 -0.21 -8.56 -10.47
N LEU A 139 0.85 -8.95 -9.78
CA LEU A 139 1.09 -8.55 -8.40
C LEU A 139 1.73 -7.16 -8.37
N VAL A 140 1.21 -6.26 -7.56
CA VAL A 140 1.76 -4.94 -7.31
C VAL A 140 1.88 -4.75 -5.80
N ALA A 141 3.09 -4.74 -5.29
CA ALA A 141 3.38 -4.36 -3.92
C ALA A 141 3.66 -2.85 -3.86
N MET A 142 3.08 -2.17 -2.88
CA MET A 142 3.32 -0.76 -2.63
C MET A 142 4.17 -0.62 -1.38
N GLY A 143 5.29 0.08 -1.48
CA GLY A 143 6.20 0.27 -0.37
C GLY A 143 6.96 1.58 -0.46
N TYR A 144 7.80 1.84 0.54
CA TYR A 144 8.67 3.01 0.58
C TYR A 144 9.84 2.83 -0.40
N TYR A 145 10.08 3.88 -1.22
CA TYR A 145 11.20 3.87 -2.16
C TYR A 145 12.42 4.63 -1.64
N GLY A 146 12.21 5.73 -0.92
CA GLY A 146 13.28 6.59 -0.41
C GLY A 146 13.64 7.77 -1.30
N ARG A 147 14.71 8.47 -0.94
CA ARG A 147 15.22 9.68 -1.59
C ARG A 147 14.21 10.83 -1.59
N ASP A 148 13.59 11.05 -0.45
CA ASP A 148 12.56 12.06 -0.23
C ASP A 148 12.67 12.67 1.17
N ASP A 149 11.71 13.53 1.51
CA ASP A 149 11.73 14.25 2.78
C ASP A 149 11.30 13.34 3.96
N VAL A 150 10.44 12.33 3.69
CA VAL A 150 9.93 11.39 4.69
C VAL A 150 11.07 10.51 5.26
N GLY A 151 12.12 10.28 4.48
CA GLY A 151 13.29 9.53 4.93
C GLY A 151 13.96 10.08 6.19
N ALA A 152 13.85 11.38 6.45
CA ALA A 152 14.38 12.00 7.67
C ALA A 152 13.56 11.65 8.93
N LEU A 153 12.31 11.21 8.75
CA LEU A 153 11.39 10.81 9.82
C LEU A 153 11.52 9.32 10.18
N LEU A 154 12.10 8.51 9.30
CA LEU A 154 12.27 7.09 9.53
C LEU A 154 13.50 6.81 10.40
N GLU A 155 13.49 5.68 11.12
CA GLU A 155 14.70 5.17 11.76
C GLU A 155 15.76 4.87 10.68
N PRO A 156 17.05 5.16 10.95
CA PRO A 156 18.13 5.01 9.98
C PRO A 156 18.19 3.61 9.35
N GLU A 157 17.98 2.57 10.16
CA GLU A 157 18.00 1.18 9.74
C GLU A 157 16.84 0.86 8.77
N VAL A 158 15.66 1.43 9.00
CA VAL A 158 14.48 1.27 8.11
C VAL A 158 14.75 1.95 6.77
N ALA A 159 15.27 3.18 6.79
CA ALA A 159 15.61 3.90 5.58
C ALA A 159 16.72 3.21 4.78
N GLU A 160 17.73 2.66 5.46
CA GLU A 160 18.82 1.91 4.82
C GLU A 160 18.33 0.59 4.21
N HIS A 161 17.53 -0.17 4.94
CA HIS A 161 16.95 -1.42 4.46
C HIS A 161 16.11 -1.19 3.18
N ALA A 162 15.27 -0.16 3.17
CA ALA A 162 14.50 0.21 1.98
C ALA A 162 15.41 0.57 0.79
N ARG A 163 16.48 1.35 1.03
CA ARG A 163 17.46 1.69 0.00
C ARG A 163 18.19 0.46 -0.55
N ALA A 164 18.66 -0.42 0.33
CA ALA A 164 19.34 -1.66 -0.06
C ALA A 164 18.45 -2.55 -0.93
N ALA A 165 17.18 -2.65 -0.59
CA ALA A 165 16.22 -3.45 -1.34
C ALA A 165 15.86 -2.89 -2.72
N THR A 166 15.93 -1.56 -2.90
CA THR A 166 15.39 -0.86 -4.09
C THR A 166 16.46 -0.34 -5.03
N HIS A 167 17.62 0.12 -4.53
CA HIS A 167 18.60 0.87 -5.32
C HIS A 167 19.74 0.02 -5.87
N HIS A 168 19.83 -1.24 -5.51
CA HIS A 168 20.86 -2.14 -6.00
C HIS A 168 20.27 -3.17 -6.99
N ARG A 169 21.04 -3.49 -8.04
CA ARG A 169 20.67 -4.56 -9.00
C ARG A 169 20.47 -5.92 -8.29
N GLY A 170 21.18 -6.16 -7.19
CA GLY A 170 21.02 -7.32 -6.31
C GLY A 170 19.97 -7.15 -5.23
N GLY A 171 19.22 -6.06 -5.18
CA GLY A 171 18.18 -5.81 -4.18
C GLY A 171 17.06 -6.85 -4.23
N TRP A 172 16.41 -7.06 -3.10
CA TRP A 172 15.42 -8.14 -2.93
C TRP A 172 14.33 -8.11 -4.01
N TRP A 173 13.78 -6.94 -4.32
CA TRP A 173 12.72 -6.82 -5.32
C TRP A 173 13.14 -7.33 -6.70
N LEU A 174 14.30 -6.91 -7.19
CA LEU A 174 14.79 -7.32 -8.52
C LEU A 174 15.17 -8.79 -8.57
N ARG A 175 15.81 -9.32 -7.49
CA ARG A 175 16.14 -10.75 -7.39
C ARG A 175 14.89 -11.64 -7.42
N ASN A 176 13.79 -11.16 -6.85
CA ASN A 176 12.51 -11.86 -6.84
C ASN A 176 11.62 -11.55 -8.05
N GLY A 177 12.19 -10.99 -9.13
CA GLY A 177 11.52 -10.80 -10.42
C GLY A 177 10.53 -9.63 -10.47
N PHE A 178 10.60 -8.70 -9.51
CA PHE A 178 9.80 -7.47 -9.54
C PHE A 178 10.46 -6.42 -10.44
N LYS A 179 9.65 -5.65 -11.14
CA LYS A 179 10.01 -4.38 -11.76
C LYS A 179 9.60 -3.26 -10.82
N ILE A 180 10.28 -2.12 -10.90
CA ILE A 180 10.07 -0.98 -10.01
C ILE A 180 9.52 0.19 -10.80
N LYS A 181 8.39 0.75 -10.36
CA LYS A 181 7.84 2.02 -10.82
C LYS A 181 7.83 2.99 -9.66
N VAL A 182 8.63 4.04 -9.72
CA VAL A 182 8.62 5.09 -8.70
C VAL A 182 7.47 6.06 -8.97
N VAL A 183 6.74 6.39 -7.90
CA VAL A 183 5.67 7.38 -7.88
C VAL A 183 6.10 8.52 -6.97
N HIS A 184 6.30 9.69 -7.55
CA HIS A 184 6.61 10.91 -6.80
C HIS A 184 5.30 11.48 -6.25
N ALA A 185 4.94 11.04 -5.04
CA ALA A 185 3.77 11.46 -4.30
C ALA A 185 4.12 12.54 -3.26
N ARG A 186 3.16 12.84 -2.41
CA ARG A 186 3.31 13.76 -1.29
C ARG A 186 2.61 13.17 -0.07
N LEU A 187 3.17 13.45 1.10
CA LEU A 187 2.48 13.36 2.37
C LEU A 187 2.00 14.78 2.70
N ASP A 188 0.71 14.99 2.55
CA ASP A 188 0.08 16.28 2.86
C ASP A 188 -0.25 16.32 4.36
N LEU A 189 0.40 17.23 5.06
CA LEU A 189 0.21 17.43 6.49
C LEU A 189 -0.98 18.37 6.78
N GLY A 190 -1.54 18.98 5.74
CA GLY A 190 -2.65 19.94 5.87
C GLY A 190 -2.23 21.18 6.65
N ASP A 191 -2.82 21.37 7.81
CA ASP A 191 -2.48 22.42 8.76
C ASP A 191 -1.55 21.94 9.88
N ALA A 192 -1.08 22.89 10.71
CA ALA A 192 -0.20 22.59 11.83
C ALA A 192 -0.84 21.62 12.84
N ALA A 193 -2.15 21.68 13.06
CA ALA A 193 -2.84 20.79 13.99
C ALA A 193 -2.80 19.34 13.47
N THR A 194 -3.02 19.12 12.18
CA THR A 194 -2.91 17.81 11.53
C THR A 194 -1.49 17.28 11.59
N ALA A 195 -0.48 18.12 11.33
CA ALA A 195 0.92 17.73 11.42
C ALA A 195 1.29 17.30 12.86
N HIS A 196 0.90 18.09 13.86
CA HIS A 196 1.13 17.79 15.28
C HIS A 196 0.41 16.52 15.77
N GLU A 197 -0.66 16.14 15.14
CA GLU A 197 -1.34 14.88 15.44
C GLU A 197 -0.70 13.68 14.71
N LEU A 198 -0.45 13.80 13.40
CA LEU A 198 -0.01 12.68 12.57
C LEU A 198 1.46 12.29 12.83
N LEU A 199 2.37 13.27 12.82
CA LEU A 199 3.80 12.95 12.83
C LEU A 199 4.28 12.25 14.10
N PRO A 200 3.87 12.65 15.33
CA PRO A 200 4.24 11.90 16.53
C PRO A 200 3.64 10.49 16.58
N ARG A 201 2.43 10.30 16.05
CA ARG A 201 1.79 8.97 16.00
C ARG A 201 2.49 8.03 15.02
N LEU A 202 2.97 8.58 13.89
CA LEU A 202 3.61 7.79 12.82
C LEU A 202 5.09 7.54 13.10
N TYR A 203 5.79 8.53 13.60
CA TYR A 203 7.26 8.55 13.67
C TYR A 203 7.81 8.81 15.08
N GLY A 204 6.96 8.74 16.10
CA GLY A 204 7.37 8.86 17.50
C GLY A 204 8.17 10.14 17.78
N ASP A 205 9.35 9.98 18.43
CA ASP A 205 10.22 11.09 18.79
C ASP A 205 10.79 11.82 17.57
N ARG A 206 11.03 11.13 16.47
CA ARG A 206 11.49 11.76 15.23
C ARG A 206 10.43 12.69 14.65
N GLY A 207 9.15 12.29 14.70
CA GLY A 207 8.04 13.16 14.33
C GLY A 207 7.91 14.38 15.23
N ARG A 208 8.07 14.19 16.55
CA ARG A 208 8.09 15.31 17.51
C ARG A 208 9.26 16.27 17.27
N ALA A 209 10.46 15.73 17.07
CA ALA A 209 11.66 16.54 16.81
C ALA A 209 11.54 17.35 15.50
N PHE A 210 10.96 16.75 14.46
CA PHE A 210 10.71 17.44 13.20
C PHE A 210 9.80 18.67 13.38
N LEU A 211 8.79 18.58 14.23
CA LEU A 211 7.84 19.66 14.50
C LEU A 211 8.42 20.82 15.35
N MET A 212 9.58 20.62 15.97
CA MET A 212 10.26 21.68 16.75
C MET A 212 10.89 22.75 15.84
N GLY A 213 11.08 22.46 14.55
CA GLY A 213 11.62 23.39 13.56
C GLY A 213 10.57 23.88 12.55
N PRO A 214 10.95 24.81 11.67
CA PRO A 214 10.10 25.16 10.55
C PRO A 214 9.93 23.96 9.62
N HIS A 215 8.69 23.61 9.29
CA HIS A 215 8.40 22.49 8.42
C HIS A 215 7.39 22.89 7.32
N PRO A 216 7.48 22.29 6.13
CA PRO A 216 6.53 22.54 5.06
C PRO A 216 5.18 21.89 5.35
N ALA A 217 4.10 22.42 4.77
CA ALA A 217 2.76 21.85 4.86
C ALA A 217 2.64 20.48 4.17
N SER A 218 3.62 20.09 3.36
CA SER A 218 3.65 18.77 2.75
C SER A 218 5.09 18.31 2.53
N LEU A 219 5.32 16.99 2.64
CA LEU A 219 6.60 16.34 2.42
C LEU A 219 6.58 15.58 1.10
N ARG A 220 7.70 15.61 0.37
CA ARG A 220 7.89 14.69 -0.76
C ARG A 220 7.92 13.27 -0.23
N LEU A 221 7.18 12.39 -0.91
CA LEU A 221 7.10 10.98 -0.59
C LEU A 221 7.26 10.17 -1.88
N ASN A 222 8.31 9.37 -1.97
CA ASN A 222 8.51 8.48 -3.10
C ASN A 222 8.01 7.07 -2.75
N LEU A 223 6.96 6.66 -3.42
CA LEU A 223 6.39 5.33 -3.32
C LEU A 223 6.94 4.43 -4.43
N GLY A 224 7.33 3.23 -4.06
CA GLY A 224 7.65 2.17 -5.01
C GLY A 224 6.41 1.35 -5.32
N LEU A 225 6.05 1.21 -6.59
CA LEU A 225 5.18 0.16 -7.06
C LEU A 225 6.06 -0.96 -7.61
N PHE A 226 6.23 -1.99 -6.80
CA PHE A 226 7.03 -3.18 -7.13
C PHE A 226 6.08 -4.19 -7.77
N HIS A 227 6.25 -4.45 -9.07
CA HIS A 227 5.27 -5.25 -9.78
C HIS A 227 5.88 -6.45 -10.48
N ARG A 228 5.19 -7.59 -10.41
CA ARG A 228 5.58 -8.85 -11.02
C ARG A 228 4.39 -9.46 -11.77
N GLU A 229 4.62 -9.94 -12.98
CA GLU A 229 3.61 -10.66 -13.76
C GLU A 229 3.64 -12.15 -13.42
N LYS A 230 2.48 -12.76 -13.24
CA LYS A 230 2.37 -14.22 -13.21
C LYS A 230 2.62 -14.76 -14.61
N PRO A 231 3.55 -15.72 -14.80
CA PRO A 231 3.79 -16.30 -16.11
C PRO A 231 2.49 -16.81 -16.76
N ARG A 232 2.41 -16.70 -18.09
CA ARG A 232 1.21 -17.14 -18.84
C ARG A 232 1.11 -18.66 -18.94
N ASN A 233 2.23 -19.35 -18.80
CA ASN A 233 2.34 -20.81 -18.91
C ASN A 233 2.56 -21.48 -17.54
N ALA A 234 2.12 -20.86 -16.46
CA ALA A 234 2.21 -21.39 -15.10
C ALA A 234 0.89 -21.98 -14.62
#